data_9a92deea826c3e658354ec7513a95118
#
_entry.id   9a92deea826c3e658354ec7513a95118
#
_cell.length_a   1.000
_cell.length_b   1.000
_cell.length_c   1.000
_cell.angle_alpha   90.00
_cell.angle_beta   90.00
_cell.angle_gamma   90.00
#
_symmetry.space_group_name_H-M   'P 1'
#
loop_
_entity.id
_entity.type
_entity.pdbx_description
1 polymer ?
#
loop_
_entity_poly.entity_id
_entity_poly.type
_entity_poly.pdbx_seq_one_letter_code
_entity_poly.pdbx_strand_id
1 'polypeptide(L)'
;PLVVPNSSLWNEAGSIPATPPGSDTPQVKVYSVSSAVRLTEDITVSTASQARSWIAYSTYNNTSSARLTNWIDTQFGAGYLIKVYNGDPNSGGTPLSAGATNENWFFDYSAGVLNFNDDTCPVSPSDSIYIVGYRYIGPTGAPVSGISTFSFLDLTVERNLDVGGISTFTGAIDANGDLDVDGHTNLDNVSVAGMITATNTSSG
;
A
#
# COMPACT_ATOMS: atom_id res chain seq x y z
N PRO A 1 21.41 -5.98 0.88
CA PRO A 1 20.53 -4.88 0.55
C PRO A 1 19.19 -5.10 1.24
N LEU A 2 18.70 -4.07 1.95
CA LEU A 2 17.37 -4.09 2.53
C LEU A 2 16.35 -3.97 1.39
N VAL A 3 15.55 -5.01 1.18
CA VAL A 3 14.46 -4.96 0.20
C VAL A 3 13.23 -4.39 0.90
N VAL A 4 12.87 -3.15 0.60
CA VAL A 4 11.59 -2.58 1.04
C VAL A 4 10.50 -3.20 0.16
N PRO A 5 9.48 -3.87 0.74
CA PRO A 5 8.37 -4.40 -0.03
C PRO A 5 7.68 -3.27 -0.80
N ASN A 6 7.50 -3.46 -2.10
CA ASN A 6 6.92 -2.44 -2.98
C ASN A 6 5.52 -1.99 -2.50
N SER A 7 4.74 -2.93 -1.94
CA SER A 7 3.42 -2.67 -1.36
C SER A 7 3.42 -1.79 -0.11
N SER A 8 4.59 -1.54 0.50
CA SER A 8 4.70 -0.70 1.71
C SER A 8 4.99 0.78 1.40
N LEU A 9 5.19 1.14 0.13
CA LEU A 9 5.44 2.51 -0.28
C LEU A 9 4.11 3.27 -0.44
N TRP A 10 3.98 4.39 0.24
CA TRP A 10 2.83 5.29 0.10
C TRP A 10 3.11 6.31 -1.01
N ASN A 11 2.46 6.14 -2.16
CA ASN A 11 2.72 6.96 -3.34
C ASN A 11 2.33 8.42 -3.17
N GLU A 12 1.32 8.69 -2.35
CA GLU A 12 0.80 10.03 -2.10
C GLU A 12 1.04 10.48 -0.65
N ALA A 13 2.12 9.99 -0.02
CA ALA A 13 2.48 10.39 1.34
C ALA A 13 2.65 11.91 1.49
N GLY A 14 3.15 12.59 0.46
CA GLY A 14 3.27 14.04 0.43
C GLY A 14 1.95 14.81 0.42
N SER A 15 0.83 14.14 0.15
CA SER A 15 -0.53 14.71 0.18
C SER A 15 -1.22 14.54 1.55
N ILE A 16 -0.55 13.89 2.51
CA ILE A 16 -1.05 13.78 3.89
C ILE A 16 -0.90 15.17 4.55
N PRO A 17 -1.99 15.79 5.04
CA PRO A 17 -1.91 17.11 5.68
C PRO A 17 -1.08 17.07 6.96
N ALA A 18 -0.27 18.09 7.25
CA ALA A 18 0.48 18.19 8.50
C ALA A 18 -0.42 18.29 9.75
N THR A 19 -1.64 18.79 9.58
CA THR A 19 -2.71 18.73 10.60
C THR A 19 -3.73 17.69 10.20
N PRO A 20 -4.05 16.73 11.08
CA PRO A 20 -5.00 15.67 10.76
C PRO A 20 -6.37 16.23 10.32
N PRO A 21 -6.97 15.68 9.26
CA PRO A 21 -8.28 16.11 8.81
C PRO A 21 -9.38 15.68 9.78
N GLY A 22 -10.48 16.46 9.84
CA GLY A 22 -11.65 16.14 10.65
C GLY A 22 -12.57 15.08 10.04
N SER A 23 -12.38 14.74 8.76
CA SER A 23 -13.16 13.74 8.02
C SER A 23 -12.26 13.03 6.99
N ASP A 24 -12.75 11.93 6.45
CA ASP A 24 -12.05 11.15 5.43
C ASP A 24 -11.64 12.02 4.23
N THR A 25 -10.43 11.77 3.73
CA THR A 25 -9.91 12.32 2.47
C THR A 25 -9.53 11.15 1.54
N PRO A 26 -9.17 11.41 0.28
CA PRO A 26 -8.68 10.32 -0.60
C PRO A 26 -7.48 9.54 -0.06
N GLN A 27 -6.63 10.20 0.76
CA GLN A 27 -5.42 9.58 1.31
C GLN A 27 -5.55 9.15 2.77
N VAL A 28 -6.50 9.73 3.52
CA VAL A 28 -6.58 9.55 4.98
C VAL A 28 -7.97 9.09 5.40
N LYS A 29 -8.05 7.91 6.01
CA LYS A 29 -9.21 7.43 6.74
C LYS A 29 -9.14 7.90 8.18
N VAL A 30 -10.20 8.54 8.66
CA VAL A 30 -10.32 9.06 10.03
C VAL A 30 -11.09 8.08 10.89
N TYR A 31 -10.50 7.67 11.99
CA TYR A 31 -11.17 6.93 13.06
C TYR A 31 -11.29 7.87 14.27
N SER A 32 -12.45 8.50 14.41
CA SER A 32 -12.78 9.42 15.51
C SER A 32 -13.33 8.65 16.72
N VAL A 33 -13.66 9.36 17.78
CA VAL A 33 -14.33 8.80 18.98
C VAL A 33 -15.58 8.01 18.61
N SER A 34 -16.40 8.54 17.69
CA SER A 34 -17.65 7.89 17.25
C SER A 34 -17.45 6.74 16.25
N SER A 35 -16.26 6.59 15.72
CA SER A 35 -15.89 5.54 14.75
C SER A 35 -14.62 4.78 15.17
N ALA A 36 -14.34 4.76 16.47
CA ALA A 36 -13.16 4.10 17.03
C ALA A 36 -13.11 2.62 16.64
N VAL A 37 -11.91 2.13 16.37
CA VAL A 37 -11.69 0.73 16.01
C VAL A 37 -11.59 -0.09 17.28
N ARG A 38 -12.48 -1.05 17.45
CA ARG A 38 -12.35 -2.07 18.50
C ARG A 38 -11.30 -3.09 18.06
N LEU A 39 -10.27 -3.26 18.88
CA LEU A 39 -9.21 -4.21 18.61
C LEU A 39 -9.62 -5.63 19.01
N THR A 40 -9.09 -6.60 18.28
CA THR A 40 -9.23 -8.03 18.59
C THR A 40 -8.00 -8.49 19.36
N GLU A 41 -8.20 -9.17 20.47
CA GLU A 41 -7.13 -9.76 21.25
C GLU A 41 -6.38 -10.83 20.45
N ASP A 42 -5.05 -10.82 20.54
CA ASP A 42 -4.23 -11.93 20.08
C ASP A 42 -4.11 -12.98 21.20
N ILE A 43 -4.98 -13.96 21.16
CA ILE A 43 -5.05 -15.02 22.16
C ILE A 43 -3.81 -15.92 22.19
N THR A 44 -2.94 -15.87 21.17
CA THR A 44 -1.73 -16.69 21.10
C THR A 44 -0.65 -16.24 22.07
N VAL A 45 -0.71 -14.97 22.49
CA VAL A 45 0.25 -14.34 23.41
C VAL A 45 -0.38 -13.88 24.74
N SER A 46 -1.68 -14.08 24.88
CA SER A 46 -2.43 -13.74 26.10
C SER A 46 -2.32 -14.83 27.17
N THR A 47 -2.47 -14.43 28.44
CA THR A 47 -2.62 -15.32 29.58
C THR A 47 -4.03 -15.23 30.16
N ALA A 48 -4.38 -16.06 31.11
CA ALA A 48 -5.70 -16.03 31.74
C ALA A 48 -6.07 -14.70 32.42
N SER A 49 -5.06 -13.86 32.75
CA SER A 49 -5.23 -12.60 33.47
C SER A 49 -4.71 -11.37 32.73
N GLN A 50 -3.99 -11.56 31.61
CA GLN A 50 -3.36 -10.46 30.86
C GLN A 50 -3.52 -10.66 29.36
N ALA A 51 -4.06 -9.66 28.68
CA ALA A 51 -4.15 -9.59 27.23
C ALA A 51 -3.15 -8.56 26.70
N ARG A 52 -1.98 -9.02 26.28
CA ARG A 52 -0.84 -8.15 25.97
C ARG A 52 -0.79 -7.63 24.56
N SER A 53 -1.41 -8.33 23.61
CA SER A 53 -1.37 -7.95 22.20
C SER A 53 -2.78 -7.87 21.62
N TRP A 54 -3.02 -6.81 20.85
CA TRP A 54 -4.31 -6.51 20.24
C TRP A 54 -4.12 -6.08 18.80
N ILE A 55 -4.95 -6.59 17.91
CA ILE A 55 -4.82 -6.41 16.47
C ILE A 55 -6.02 -5.66 15.92
N ALA A 56 -5.77 -4.68 15.06
CA ALA A 56 -6.81 -3.94 14.35
C ALA A 56 -7.27 -4.72 13.11
N TYR A 57 -8.53 -5.17 13.12
CA TYR A 57 -9.20 -5.77 11.98
C TYR A 57 -10.36 -4.89 11.51
N SER A 58 -10.76 -5.02 10.24
CA SER A 58 -11.92 -4.32 9.69
C SER A 58 -13.24 -4.76 10.33
N THR A 59 -13.26 -5.95 10.91
CA THR A 59 -14.39 -6.50 11.67
C THR A 59 -13.86 -7.07 12.98
N TYR A 60 -14.39 -6.58 14.09
CA TYR A 60 -14.00 -7.05 15.41
C TYR A 60 -14.20 -8.57 15.54
N ASN A 61 -13.25 -9.23 16.18
CA ASN A 61 -13.23 -10.67 16.44
C ASN A 61 -13.36 -11.55 15.19
N ASN A 62 -12.99 -11.02 14.03
CA ASN A 62 -12.92 -11.76 12.78
C ASN A 62 -11.53 -11.69 12.18
N THR A 63 -10.68 -12.66 12.54
CA THR A 63 -9.28 -12.76 12.07
C THR A 63 -9.15 -13.07 10.57
N SER A 64 -10.24 -13.45 9.91
CA SER A 64 -10.31 -13.62 8.45
C SER A 64 -10.67 -12.32 7.73
N SER A 65 -11.08 -11.26 8.45
CA SER A 65 -11.32 -9.96 7.86
C SER A 65 -10.00 -9.22 7.58
N ALA A 66 -10.06 -8.16 6.75
CA ALA A 66 -8.87 -7.39 6.41
C ALA A 66 -8.24 -6.75 7.65
N ARG A 67 -6.93 -6.92 7.80
CA ARG A 67 -6.15 -6.24 8.82
C ARG A 67 -6.04 -4.76 8.50
N LEU A 68 -6.27 -3.91 9.47
CA LEU A 68 -6.13 -2.47 9.33
C LEU A 68 -4.66 -2.08 9.55
N THR A 69 -3.92 -1.96 8.47
CA THR A 69 -2.50 -1.60 8.41
C THR A 69 -2.31 -0.16 7.94
N ASN A 70 -1.07 0.32 7.85
CA ASN A 70 -0.73 1.64 7.31
C ASN A 70 -1.33 2.81 8.12
N TRP A 71 -1.23 2.75 9.44
CA TRP A 71 -1.60 3.86 10.30
C TRP A 71 -0.59 5.00 10.18
N ILE A 72 -1.08 6.23 10.18
CA ILE A 72 -0.25 7.43 10.04
C ILE A 72 0.27 7.80 11.43
N ASP A 73 1.58 7.96 11.55
CA ASP A 73 2.26 8.29 12.80
C ASP A 73 2.63 9.79 12.90
N THR A 74 3.27 10.14 13.99
CA THR A 74 3.63 11.53 14.33
C THR A 74 4.71 12.14 13.45
N GLN A 75 5.37 11.38 12.55
CA GLN A 75 6.29 11.96 11.58
C GLN A 75 5.56 12.85 10.55
N PHE A 76 4.28 12.61 10.32
CA PHE A 76 3.42 13.43 9.46
C PHE A 76 2.81 14.64 10.19
N GLY A 77 2.90 14.68 11.52
CA GLY A 77 2.40 15.75 12.39
C GLY A 77 2.00 15.22 13.77
N ALA A 78 2.23 16.00 14.80
CA ALA A 78 1.99 15.56 16.19
C ALA A 78 0.54 15.14 16.47
N GLY A 79 -0.42 15.62 15.68
CA GLY A 79 -1.83 15.25 15.81
C GLY A 79 -2.18 13.84 15.34
N TYR A 80 -1.26 13.15 14.66
CA TYR A 80 -1.46 11.76 14.19
C TYR A 80 -1.18 10.70 15.25
N LEU A 81 -0.88 11.11 16.48
CA LEU A 81 -0.71 10.18 17.58
C LEU A 81 -1.97 9.34 17.81
N ILE A 82 -1.80 8.02 17.83
CA ILE A 82 -2.87 7.07 18.22
C ILE A 82 -3.30 7.34 19.66
N LYS A 83 -4.60 7.28 19.92
CA LYS A 83 -5.18 7.28 21.25
C LYS A 83 -5.81 5.93 21.53
N VAL A 84 -5.48 5.38 22.69
CA VAL A 84 -5.93 4.06 23.15
C VAL A 84 -6.92 4.22 24.29
N TYR A 85 -7.97 3.40 24.29
CA TYR A 85 -9.01 3.44 25.33
C TYR A 85 -9.32 2.03 25.81
N ASN A 86 -9.56 1.88 27.10
CA ASN A 86 -10.25 0.73 27.67
C ASN A 86 -11.75 1.08 27.71
N GLY A 87 -12.56 0.35 26.97
CA GLY A 87 -13.96 0.66 26.70
C GLY A 87 -14.15 1.56 25.47
N ASP A 88 -15.38 1.58 24.96
CA ASP A 88 -15.76 2.41 23.81
C ASP A 88 -15.66 3.90 24.18
N PRO A 89 -14.79 4.68 23.52
CA PRO A 89 -14.62 6.10 23.82
C PRO A 89 -15.91 6.92 23.57
N ASN A 90 -16.79 6.46 22.68
CA ASN A 90 -18.09 7.10 22.45
C ASN A 90 -19.08 6.87 23.59
N SER A 91 -18.79 5.91 24.46
CA SER A 91 -19.63 5.51 25.62
C SER A 91 -18.90 5.70 26.96
N GLY A 92 -17.91 6.56 27.00
CA GLY A 92 -17.18 6.89 28.23
C GLY A 92 -15.98 5.96 28.53
N GLY A 93 -15.42 5.31 27.51
CA GLY A 93 -14.19 4.52 27.66
C GLY A 93 -13.03 5.33 28.23
N THR A 94 -12.24 4.71 29.10
CA THR A 94 -11.12 5.34 29.80
C THR A 94 -9.89 5.43 28.90
N PRO A 95 -9.28 6.62 28.68
CA PRO A 95 -8.05 6.72 27.92
C PRO A 95 -6.87 6.07 28.65
N LEU A 96 -6.02 5.36 27.89
CA LEU A 96 -4.77 4.77 28.38
C LEU A 96 -3.58 5.57 27.87
N SER A 97 -2.70 5.97 28.76
CA SER A 97 -1.53 6.82 28.44
C SER A 97 -0.28 5.98 28.22
N ALA A 98 0.42 6.15 27.10
CA ALA A 98 1.61 5.38 26.75
C ALA A 98 2.80 5.52 27.75
N GLY A 99 2.78 6.49 28.62
CA GLY A 99 3.85 6.77 29.60
C GLY A 99 3.43 6.66 31.07
N ALA A 100 2.18 6.27 31.36
CA ALA A 100 1.73 6.11 32.74
C ALA A 100 2.24 4.78 33.33
N THR A 101 2.41 4.75 34.66
CA THR A 101 2.75 3.52 35.37
C THR A 101 1.67 2.47 35.12
N ASN A 102 2.04 1.28 34.70
CA ASN A 102 1.18 0.16 34.35
C ASN A 102 0.28 0.38 33.10
N GLU A 103 0.54 1.40 32.29
CA GLU A 103 -0.16 1.65 31.03
C GLU A 103 0.82 1.73 29.85
N ASN A 104 1.98 1.10 29.99
CA ASN A 104 3.07 1.22 29.02
C ASN A 104 2.74 0.37 27.77
N TRP A 105 2.17 1.00 26.77
CA TRP A 105 1.83 0.39 25.50
C TRP A 105 2.66 0.97 24.35
N PHE A 106 2.81 0.15 23.31
CA PHE A 106 3.42 0.47 22.04
C PHE A 106 2.47 0.08 20.92
N PHE A 107 2.34 0.96 19.91
CA PHE A 107 1.54 0.68 18.73
C PHE A 107 2.42 0.60 17.50
N ASP A 108 2.35 -0.54 16.79
CA ASP A 108 2.97 -0.70 15.47
C ASP A 108 2.03 -0.11 14.42
N TYR A 109 2.34 1.09 13.95
CA TYR A 109 1.57 1.83 12.96
C TYR A 109 1.52 1.13 11.61
N SER A 110 2.57 0.42 11.24
CA SER A 110 2.61 -0.31 9.96
C SER A 110 1.73 -1.54 9.98
N ALA A 111 1.73 -2.26 11.08
CA ALA A 111 1.02 -3.53 11.24
C ALA A 111 -0.38 -3.39 11.87
N GLY A 112 -0.68 -2.28 12.53
CA GLY A 112 -1.94 -2.09 13.26
C GLY A 112 -2.03 -2.99 14.49
N VAL A 113 -0.94 -3.06 15.28
CA VAL A 113 -0.84 -3.90 16.48
C VAL A 113 -0.51 -3.04 17.68
N LEU A 114 -1.30 -3.20 18.72
CA LEU A 114 -1.07 -2.63 20.04
C LEU A 114 -0.48 -3.69 20.96
N ASN A 115 0.61 -3.37 21.63
CA ASN A 115 1.24 -4.23 22.63
C ASN A 115 1.40 -3.49 23.95
N PHE A 116 1.13 -4.17 25.05
CA PHE A 116 1.43 -3.71 26.39
C PHE A 116 2.74 -4.36 26.84
N ASN A 117 3.73 -3.54 27.21
CA ASN A 117 5.09 -3.97 27.50
C ASN A 117 5.32 -4.35 28.96
N ASP A 118 4.40 -4.02 29.86
CA ASP A 118 4.56 -4.21 31.29
C ASP A 118 4.08 -5.60 31.74
N ASP A 119 4.80 -6.20 32.69
CA ASP A 119 4.34 -7.42 33.36
C ASP A 119 3.06 -7.21 34.16
N THR A 120 2.77 -5.93 34.50
CA THR A 120 1.55 -5.49 35.17
C THR A 120 0.50 -4.96 34.18
N CYS A 121 0.49 -5.47 32.94
CA CYS A 121 -0.46 -5.07 31.90
C CYS A 121 -1.86 -4.80 32.50
N PRO A 122 -2.41 -3.57 32.35
CA PRO A 122 -3.65 -3.18 33.00
C PRO A 122 -4.89 -3.78 32.36
N VAL A 123 -4.71 -4.54 31.29
CA VAL A 123 -5.80 -5.06 30.45
C VAL A 123 -5.90 -6.57 30.59
N SER A 124 -7.09 -7.04 30.82
CA SER A 124 -7.45 -8.45 30.86
C SER A 124 -8.14 -8.90 29.56
N PRO A 125 -8.25 -10.21 29.29
CA PRO A 125 -9.00 -10.73 28.15
C PRO A 125 -10.49 -10.31 28.12
N SER A 126 -11.05 -9.88 29.25
CA SER A 126 -12.44 -9.39 29.34
C SER A 126 -12.59 -7.92 28.96
N ASP A 127 -11.50 -7.19 28.85
CA ASP A 127 -11.52 -5.77 28.49
C ASP A 127 -11.83 -5.57 27.00
N SER A 128 -12.22 -4.35 26.64
CA SER A 128 -12.49 -3.96 25.28
C SER A 128 -11.59 -2.81 24.89
N ILE A 129 -10.59 -3.08 24.07
CA ILE A 129 -9.60 -2.07 23.67
C ILE A 129 -10.03 -1.42 22.37
N TYR A 130 -10.01 -0.09 22.37
CA TYR A 130 -10.35 0.74 21.21
C TYR A 130 -9.20 1.68 20.88
N ILE A 131 -9.06 2.00 19.60
CA ILE A 131 -8.13 3.03 19.13
C ILE A 131 -8.83 4.07 18.28
N VAL A 132 -8.35 5.31 18.43
CA VAL A 132 -8.69 6.47 17.61
C VAL A 132 -7.44 6.93 16.91
N GLY A 133 -7.52 7.20 15.62
CA GLY A 133 -6.35 7.60 14.82
C GLY A 133 -6.66 7.71 13.34
N TYR A 134 -5.62 7.63 12.54
CA TYR A 134 -5.68 7.92 11.12
C TYR A 134 -4.96 6.85 10.33
N ARG A 135 -5.54 6.38 9.22
CA ARG A 135 -4.91 5.42 8.33
C ARG A 135 -4.68 6.03 6.95
N TYR A 136 -3.54 5.71 6.37
CA TYR A 136 -3.31 5.93 4.96
C TYR A 136 -4.13 4.94 4.13
N ILE A 137 -4.92 5.46 3.19
CA ILE A 137 -5.78 4.69 2.27
C ILE A 137 -5.53 5.03 0.80
N GLY A 138 -4.55 5.89 0.53
CA GLY A 138 -4.11 6.21 -0.82
C GLY A 138 -3.38 5.03 -1.50
N PRO A 139 -2.96 5.20 -2.76
CA PRO A 139 -2.24 4.18 -3.51
C PRO A 139 -0.93 3.77 -2.84
N THR A 140 -0.64 2.47 -2.87
CA THR A 140 0.60 1.90 -2.36
C THR A 140 1.35 1.15 -3.46
N GLY A 141 2.65 0.96 -3.28
CA GLY A 141 3.49 0.26 -4.23
C GLY A 141 4.32 1.20 -5.11
N ALA A 142 5.01 0.70 -6.12
CA ALA A 142 5.70 1.56 -7.07
C ALA A 142 4.66 2.38 -7.85
N PRO A 143 4.84 3.73 -7.94
CA PRO A 143 3.94 4.54 -8.73
C PRO A 143 3.98 4.10 -10.20
N VAL A 144 2.86 3.59 -10.69
CA VAL A 144 2.71 3.22 -12.12
C VAL A 144 2.26 4.41 -12.98
N SER A 145 1.76 5.48 -12.34
CA SER A 145 1.39 6.73 -13.01
C SER A 145 2.44 7.80 -12.74
N GLY A 146 3.05 8.30 -13.80
CA GLY A 146 4.05 9.37 -13.74
C GLY A 146 5.48 8.96 -14.09
N ILE A 147 5.75 7.68 -14.35
CA ILE A 147 6.98 7.30 -15.02
C ILE A 147 6.79 7.63 -16.51
N SER A 148 7.14 8.85 -16.88
CA SER A 148 7.11 9.28 -18.28
C SER A 148 8.26 8.67 -19.11
N THR A 149 9.26 8.10 -18.44
CA THR A 149 10.44 7.50 -19.10
C THR A 149 10.99 6.34 -18.29
N PHE A 150 11.02 5.15 -18.87
CA PHE A 150 11.88 4.05 -18.40
C PHE A 150 13.15 4.04 -19.24
N SER A 151 14.30 3.95 -18.60
CA SER A 151 15.57 3.73 -19.27
C SER A 151 16.15 2.38 -18.84
N PHE A 152 16.29 1.48 -19.78
CA PHE A 152 16.95 0.20 -19.58
C PHE A 152 18.22 0.17 -20.43
N LEU A 153 19.29 -0.40 -19.90
CA LEU A 153 20.46 -0.75 -20.70
C LEU A 153 20.13 -1.92 -21.62
N ASP A 154 19.44 -2.92 -21.10
CA ASP A 154 18.96 -4.09 -21.83
C ASP A 154 17.53 -4.40 -21.41
N LEU A 155 16.64 -4.67 -22.36
CA LEU A 155 15.27 -5.12 -22.14
C LEU A 155 15.07 -6.47 -22.80
N THR A 156 14.81 -7.51 -22.02
CA THR A 156 14.41 -8.82 -22.52
C THR A 156 12.91 -9.02 -22.26
N VAL A 157 12.15 -9.31 -23.32
CA VAL A 157 10.73 -9.63 -23.27
C VAL A 157 10.55 -11.08 -23.68
N GLU A 158 10.16 -11.95 -22.75
CA GLU A 158 10.01 -13.40 -22.99
C GLU A 158 8.81 -13.78 -23.85
N ARG A 159 7.88 -12.87 -24.06
CA ARG A 159 6.64 -13.11 -24.84
C ARG A 159 6.38 -11.98 -25.83
N ASN A 160 5.37 -11.17 -25.62
CA ASN A 160 4.95 -10.12 -26.52
C ASN A 160 5.33 -8.76 -25.97
N LEU A 161 5.83 -7.88 -26.82
CA LEU A 161 5.93 -6.44 -26.56
C LEU A 161 4.81 -5.77 -27.36
N ASP A 162 3.83 -5.17 -26.66
CA ASP A 162 2.78 -4.36 -27.25
C ASP A 162 3.08 -2.88 -27.01
N VAL A 163 3.20 -2.12 -28.08
CA VAL A 163 3.49 -0.69 -28.04
C VAL A 163 2.33 0.08 -28.69
N GLY A 164 1.46 0.68 -27.86
CA GLY A 164 0.31 1.44 -28.31
C GLY A 164 0.64 2.78 -28.99
N GLY A 165 1.90 3.10 -29.20
CA GLY A 165 2.35 4.34 -29.81
C GLY A 165 3.44 4.12 -30.84
N ILE A 166 4.38 5.09 -30.97
CA ILE A 166 5.49 5.05 -31.92
C ILE A 166 6.68 4.36 -31.26
N SER A 167 7.26 3.38 -31.96
CA SER A 167 8.55 2.80 -31.63
C SER A 167 9.64 3.41 -32.53
N THR A 168 10.69 3.95 -31.92
CA THR A 168 11.86 4.49 -32.63
C THR A 168 13.08 3.65 -32.32
N PHE A 169 13.69 3.08 -33.35
CA PHE A 169 14.94 2.34 -33.27
C PHE A 169 16.07 3.18 -33.90
N THR A 170 17.08 3.52 -33.12
CA THR A 170 18.26 4.28 -33.59
C THR A 170 19.36 3.37 -34.12
N GLY A 171 19.25 2.07 -33.85
CA GLY A 171 20.19 1.04 -34.34
C GLY A 171 19.50 0.10 -35.34
N ALA A 172 20.20 -0.97 -35.72
CA ALA A 172 19.65 -2.01 -36.58
C ALA A 172 18.50 -2.77 -35.87
N ILE A 173 17.51 -3.18 -36.63
CA ILE A 173 16.48 -4.13 -36.21
C ILE A 173 16.87 -5.50 -36.78
N ASP A 174 17.13 -6.48 -35.91
CA ASP A 174 17.36 -7.87 -36.27
C ASP A 174 16.07 -8.66 -35.99
N ALA A 175 15.34 -8.97 -37.07
CA ALA A 175 14.11 -9.76 -36.99
C ALA A 175 14.43 -11.19 -37.49
N ASN A 176 14.59 -12.13 -36.56
CA ASN A 176 14.89 -13.53 -36.87
C ASN A 176 13.68 -14.34 -37.33
N GLY A 177 12.50 -13.74 -37.33
CA GLY A 177 11.25 -14.31 -37.85
C GLY A 177 10.65 -13.44 -38.94
N ASP A 178 9.38 -13.65 -39.23
CA ASP A 178 8.65 -12.86 -40.19
C ASP A 178 8.40 -11.44 -39.69
N LEU A 179 8.51 -10.46 -40.59
CA LEU A 179 8.10 -9.08 -40.33
C LEU A 179 6.81 -8.84 -41.14
N ASP A 180 5.69 -8.70 -40.42
CA ASP A 180 4.38 -8.36 -41.00
C ASP A 180 4.10 -6.88 -40.79
N VAL A 181 3.80 -6.17 -41.87
CA VAL A 181 3.50 -4.73 -41.86
C VAL A 181 2.22 -4.45 -42.62
N ASP A 182 1.16 -4.18 -41.86
CA ASP A 182 -0.19 -3.91 -42.40
C ASP A 182 -0.34 -2.55 -43.09
N GLY A 183 0.61 -1.65 -42.88
CA GLY A 183 0.60 -0.27 -43.36
C GLY A 183 1.64 0.03 -44.45
N HIS A 184 1.84 1.31 -44.69
CA HIS A 184 2.88 1.77 -45.60
C HIS A 184 4.27 1.56 -45.00
N THR A 185 5.17 0.96 -45.81
CA THR A 185 6.58 0.84 -45.48
C THR A 185 7.38 1.74 -46.43
N ASN A 186 8.16 2.69 -45.90
CA ASN A 186 9.09 3.51 -46.67
C ASN A 186 10.51 3.04 -46.40
N LEU A 187 11.21 2.58 -47.43
CA LEU A 187 12.55 2.05 -47.33
C LEU A 187 13.46 2.79 -48.33
N ASP A 188 14.53 3.37 -47.84
CA ASP A 188 15.51 4.09 -48.68
C ASP A 188 16.31 3.12 -49.59
N ASN A 189 16.72 1.98 -49.06
CA ASN A 189 17.43 0.93 -49.79
C ASN A 189 16.92 -0.44 -49.36
N VAL A 190 16.67 -1.29 -50.34
CA VAL A 190 16.23 -2.68 -50.10
C VAL A 190 17.25 -3.62 -50.77
N SER A 191 17.84 -4.52 -49.99
CA SER A 191 18.65 -5.62 -50.50
C SER A 191 17.99 -6.93 -50.09
N VAL A 192 17.64 -7.74 -51.07
CA VAL A 192 16.94 -9.01 -50.82
C VAL A 192 17.80 -10.15 -51.36
N ALA A 193 18.16 -11.08 -50.49
CA ALA A 193 18.91 -12.28 -50.84
C ALA A 193 18.04 -13.44 -51.30
N GLY A 194 16.71 -13.25 -51.36
CA GLY A 194 15.73 -14.27 -51.70
C GLY A 194 14.75 -13.82 -52.80
N MET A 195 13.53 -14.35 -52.78
CA MET A 195 12.48 -14.05 -53.73
C MET A 195 11.70 -12.81 -53.31
N ILE A 196 11.42 -11.90 -54.22
CA ILE A 196 10.44 -10.82 -54.04
C ILE A 196 9.20 -11.18 -54.82
N THR A 197 8.06 -11.25 -54.15
CA THR A 197 6.75 -11.33 -54.78
C THR A 197 6.00 -10.01 -54.55
N ALA A 198 5.78 -9.25 -55.62
CA ALA A 198 5.01 -8.02 -55.52
C ALA A 198 3.65 -8.24 -56.24
N THR A 199 2.57 -8.19 -55.48
CA THR A 199 1.21 -8.22 -56.00
C THR A 199 0.60 -6.82 -55.93
N ASN A 200 0.37 -6.21 -57.07
CA ASN A 200 -0.34 -4.93 -57.16
C ASN A 200 -1.84 -5.22 -57.33
N THR A 201 -2.64 -4.93 -56.30
CA THR A 201 -4.13 -5.00 -56.35
C THR A 201 -4.71 -3.61 -56.64
N SER A 202 -4.07 -2.81 -57.45
CA SER A 202 -4.62 -1.56 -57.97
C SER A 202 -5.80 -1.89 -58.91
N SER A 203 -7.00 -1.95 -58.34
CA SER A 203 -8.24 -1.84 -59.15
C SER A 203 -8.38 -0.37 -59.54
N GLY A 204 -8.31 -0.12 -60.89
CA GLY A 204 -8.58 1.17 -61.46
C GLY A 204 -10.04 1.64 -61.32
#